data_bdd91076e19a0058f4010c2ed38c9a83
#
_entry.id   bdd91076e19a0058f4010c2ed38c9a83
#
_cell.length_a   1.000
_cell.length_b   1.000
_cell.length_c   1.000
_cell.angle_alpha   90.00
_cell.angle_beta   90.00
_cell.angle_gamma   90.00
#
_symmetry.space_group_name_H-M   'P 1'
#
loop_
_entity.id
_entity.type
_entity.pdbx_description
1 polymer ?
#
loop_
_entity_poly.entity_id
_entity_poly.type
_entity_poly.pdbx_seq_one_letter_code
_entity_poly.pdbx_strand_id
1 'polypeptide(L)'
;MVVEFVVAAGKKEQARAWARIDDDGSVLDRGDGAAPNGGADVTFTCTPADAQALHDGTLDLAVGFMRGQVKMAGDFGALLRFLPRTSSAHASLRVADLLPN
;
A
#
# COMPACT_ATOMS: atom_id res chain seq x y z
N MET A 1 8.31 -9.22 -3.42
CA MET A 1 6.91 -9.03 -2.97
C MET A 1 6.25 -7.97 -3.81
N VAL A 2 5.04 -8.21 -4.23
CA VAL A 2 4.26 -7.23 -5.00
C VAL A 2 3.14 -6.69 -4.09
N VAL A 3 3.05 -5.37 -3.98
CA VAL A 3 2.05 -4.67 -3.18
C VAL A 3 1.21 -3.81 -4.11
N GLU A 4 -0.11 -3.80 -3.89
CA GLU A 4 -1.03 -3.02 -4.69
C GLU A 4 -1.82 -2.09 -3.78
N PHE A 5 -2.00 -0.84 -4.21
CA PHE A 5 -2.81 0.14 -3.51
C PHE A 5 -4.01 0.53 -4.37
N VAL A 6 -5.20 0.44 -3.80
CA VAL A 6 -6.46 0.78 -4.45
C VAL A 6 -7.11 1.93 -3.69
N VAL A 7 -7.47 2.97 -4.41
CA VAL A 7 -8.23 4.09 -3.84
C VAL A 7 -9.66 3.97 -4.38
N ALA A 8 -10.63 3.83 -3.48
CA ALA A 8 -12.02 3.61 -3.85
C ALA A 8 -12.96 4.43 -2.97
N ALA A 9 -14.01 4.97 -3.58
CA ALA A 9 -15.10 5.63 -2.89
C ALA A 9 -16.32 4.70 -2.92
N GLY A 10 -16.63 4.08 -1.78
CA GLY A 10 -17.65 3.04 -1.72
C GLY A 10 -17.26 1.84 -2.58
N LYS A 11 -18.09 1.50 -3.56
CA LYS A 11 -17.84 0.38 -4.48
C LYS A 11 -17.09 0.81 -5.74
N LYS A 12 -16.81 2.11 -5.89
CA LYS A 12 -16.23 2.64 -7.12
C LYS A 12 -14.73 2.85 -6.93
N GLU A 13 -13.94 2.06 -7.65
CA GLU A 13 -12.49 2.24 -7.69
C GLU A 13 -12.15 3.49 -8.50
N GLN A 14 -11.31 4.36 -7.93
CA GLN A 14 -10.88 5.61 -8.57
C GLN A 14 -9.45 5.54 -9.10
N ALA A 15 -8.57 4.82 -8.41
CA ALA A 15 -7.17 4.71 -8.81
C ALA A 15 -6.58 3.43 -8.24
N ARG A 16 -5.55 2.93 -8.92
CA ARG A 16 -4.84 1.71 -8.52
C ARG A 16 -3.38 1.82 -8.98
N ALA A 17 -2.48 1.39 -8.12
CA ALA A 17 -1.06 1.32 -8.45
C ALA A 17 -0.45 0.10 -7.79
N TRP A 18 0.67 -0.38 -8.32
CA TRP A 18 1.38 -1.52 -7.76
C TRP A 18 2.87 -1.20 -7.67
N ALA A 19 3.57 -1.91 -6.80
CA ALA A 19 5.01 -1.83 -6.69
C ALA A 19 5.58 -3.20 -6.37
N ARG A 20 6.72 -3.53 -6.96
CA ARG A 20 7.48 -4.72 -6.62
C ARG A 20 8.61 -4.30 -5.71
N ILE A 21 8.71 -4.97 -4.57
CA ILE A 21 9.59 -4.58 -3.47
C ILE A 21 10.51 -5.73 -3.13
N ASP A 22 11.79 -5.42 -3.00
CA ASP A 22 12.84 -6.35 -2.59
C ASP A 22 12.77 -6.64 -1.09
N ASP A 23 13.50 -7.66 -0.64
CA ASP A 23 13.58 -8.06 0.76
C ASP A 23 14.16 -6.96 1.67
N ASP A 24 15.01 -6.08 1.13
CA ASP A 24 15.59 -4.97 1.87
C ASP A 24 14.72 -3.71 1.87
N GLY A 25 13.56 -3.76 1.20
CA GLY A 25 12.65 -2.63 1.11
C GLY A 25 12.85 -1.73 -0.10
N SER A 26 13.75 -2.07 -1.01
CA SER A 26 13.96 -1.30 -2.23
C SER A 26 12.82 -1.53 -3.22
N VAL A 27 12.36 -0.46 -3.87
CA VAL A 27 11.37 -0.55 -4.93
C VAL A 27 12.08 -0.93 -6.22
N LEU A 28 11.79 -2.13 -6.72
CA LEU A 28 12.40 -2.66 -7.95
C LEU A 28 11.66 -2.21 -9.20
N ASP A 29 10.34 -2.05 -9.09
CA ASP A 29 9.49 -1.69 -10.21
C ASP A 29 8.18 -1.15 -9.68
N ARG A 30 7.48 -0.33 -10.46
CA ARG A 30 6.18 0.22 -10.08
C ARG A 30 5.39 0.57 -11.34
N GLY A 31 4.08 0.66 -11.21
CA GLY A 31 3.22 1.03 -12.31
C GLY A 31 1.81 1.36 -11.86
N ASP A 32 1.05 1.97 -12.77
CA ASP A 32 -0.36 2.26 -12.56
C ASP A 32 -1.20 1.04 -12.99
N GLY A 33 -2.40 0.94 -12.42
CA GLY A 33 -3.30 -0.14 -12.74
C GLY A 33 -3.04 -1.39 -11.91
N ALA A 34 -3.59 -2.52 -12.37
CA ALA A 34 -3.47 -3.79 -11.67
C ALA A 34 -2.07 -4.36 -11.76
N ALA A 35 -1.65 -5.07 -10.71
CA ALA A 35 -0.35 -5.73 -10.69
C ALA A 35 -0.27 -6.78 -11.81
N PRO A 36 0.91 -6.91 -12.47
CA PRO A 36 1.09 -7.89 -13.54
C PRO A 36 1.30 -9.32 -12.99
N ASN A 37 1.29 -10.27 -13.90
CA ASN A 37 1.74 -11.66 -13.65
C ASN A 37 1.09 -12.35 -12.45
N GLY A 38 -0.25 -12.33 -12.40
CA GLY A 38 -0.99 -13.07 -11.37
C GLY A 38 -1.37 -12.26 -10.15
N GLY A 39 -1.09 -10.97 -10.15
CA GLY A 39 -1.57 -10.06 -9.11
C GLY A 39 -0.58 -9.79 -8.01
N ALA A 40 -1.07 -9.18 -6.94
CA ALA A 40 -0.26 -8.74 -5.81
C ALA A 40 -0.27 -9.77 -4.68
N ASP A 41 0.81 -9.80 -3.91
CA ASP A 41 0.86 -10.58 -2.67
C ASP A 41 -0.03 -9.95 -1.60
N VAL A 42 -0.07 -8.62 -1.56
CA VAL A 42 -0.90 -7.85 -0.62
C VAL A 42 -1.54 -6.70 -1.39
N THR A 43 -2.84 -6.49 -1.16
CA THR A 43 -3.59 -5.36 -1.70
C THR A 43 -4.17 -4.54 -0.57
N PHE A 44 -3.90 -3.24 -0.58
CA PHE A 44 -4.47 -2.28 0.36
C PHE A 44 -5.53 -1.45 -0.35
N THR A 45 -6.67 -1.26 0.30
CA THR A 45 -7.76 -0.44 -0.22
C THR A 45 -8.13 0.63 0.80
N CYS A 46 -8.24 1.87 0.36
CA CYS A 46 -8.64 2.98 1.23
C CYS A 46 -9.46 3.99 0.44
N THR A 47 -10.08 4.93 1.18
CA THR A 47 -10.82 6.04 0.57
C THR A 47 -9.85 7.10 0.04
N PRO A 48 -10.32 8.00 -0.85
CA PRO A 48 -9.49 9.13 -1.30
C PRO A 48 -8.97 10.00 -0.15
N ALA A 49 -9.78 10.23 0.88
CA ALA A 49 -9.35 11.02 2.03
C ALA A 49 -8.23 10.34 2.80
N ASP A 50 -8.34 9.03 3.02
CA ASP A 50 -7.29 8.26 3.71
C ASP A 50 -6.03 8.14 2.86
N ALA A 51 -6.18 8.01 1.54
CA ALA A 51 -5.03 8.01 0.63
C ALA A 51 -4.26 9.32 0.70
N GLN A 52 -4.97 10.44 0.77
CA GLN A 52 -4.33 11.75 0.92
C GLN A 52 -3.58 11.85 2.25
N ALA A 53 -4.19 11.36 3.34
CA ALA A 53 -3.56 11.34 4.66
C ALA A 53 -2.30 10.47 4.68
N LEU A 54 -2.33 9.31 4.01
CA LEU A 54 -1.15 8.46 3.85
C LEU A 54 -0.05 9.18 3.05
N HIS A 55 -0.44 9.87 1.98
CA HIS A 55 0.49 10.63 1.14
C HIS A 55 1.16 11.76 1.92
N ASP A 56 0.38 12.49 2.73
CA ASP A 56 0.88 13.63 3.51
C ASP A 56 1.66 13.21 4.75
N GLY A 57 1.62 11.93 5.12
CA GLY A 57 2.26 11.43 6.34
C GLY A 57 1.46 11.66 7.60
N THR A 58 0.22 12.16 7.51
CA THR A 58 -0.63 12.38 8.68
C THR A 58 -1.31 11.10 9.15
N LEU A 59 -1.37 10.07 8.29
CA LEU A 59 -1.85 8.74 8.64
C LEU A 59 -0.74 7.73 8.37
N ASP A 60 -0.37 6.95 9.40
CA ASP A 60 0.54 5.84 9.25
C ASP A 60 -0.22 4.61 8.73
N LEU A 61 0.39 3.86 7.81
CA LEU A 61 -0.29 2.72 7.17
C LEU A 61 -0.71 1.66 8.20
N ALA A 62 0.17 1.31 9.14
CA ALA A 62 -0.16 0.32 10.15
C ALA A 62 -1.30 0.79 11.05
N VAL A 63 -1.29 2.06 11.44
CA VAL A 63 -2.37 2.66 12.25
C VAL A 63 -3.69 2.65 11.46
N GLY A 64 -3.65 3.04 10.19
CA GLY A 64 -4.83 3.02 9.33
C GLY A 64 -5.41 1.62 9.18
N PHE A 65 -4.54 0.62 9.03
CA PHE A 65 -4.97 -0.77 8.96
C PHE A 65 -5.62 -1.23 10.27
N MET A 66 -5.01 -0.91 11.41
CA MET A 66 -5.53 -1.30 12.72
C MET A 66 -6.86 -0.63 13.05
N ARG A 67 -7.09 0.58 12.55
CA ARG A 67 -8.35 1.32 12.74
C ARG A 67 -9.44 0.93 11.75
N GLY A 68 -9.12 0.11 10.75
CA GLY A 68 -10.07 -0.26 9.71
C GLY A 68 -10.24 0.79 8.62
N GLN A 69 -9.42 1.85 8.61
CA GLN A 69 -9.43 2.86 7.55
C GLN A 69 -8.81 2.33 6.26
N VAL A 70 -7.85 1.42 6.39
CA VAL A 70 -7.21 0.77 5.26
C VAL A 70 -7.56 -0.71 5.32
N LYS A 71 -8.17 -1.23 4.27
CA LYS A 71 -8.52 -2.64 4.15
C LYS A 71 -7.36 -3.38 3.49
N MET A 72 -7.21 -4.65 3.86
CA MET A 72 -6.15 -5.48 3.32
C MET A 72 -6.72 -6.80 2.80
N ALA A 73 -6.19 -7.24 1.66
CA ALA A 73 -6.45 -8.58 1.11
C ALA A 73 -5.13 -9.19 0.67
N GLY A 74 -5.04 -10.51 0.71
CA GLY A 74 -3.87 -11.24 0.26
C GLY A 74 -3.17 -12.01 1.36
N ASP A 75 -1.86 -12.18 1.21
CA ASP A 75 -1.03 -12.98 2.12
C ASP A 75 -0.74 -12.21 3.41
N PHE A 76 -1.29 -12.71 4.52
CA PHE A 76 -1.10 -12.09 5.83
C PHE A 76 0.37 -12.13 6.29
N GLY A 77 1.10 -13.18 5.93
CA GLY A 77 2.54 -13.26 6.22
C GLY A 77 3.33 -12.18 5.51
N ALA A 78 2.98 -11.90 4.25
CA ALA A 78 3.59 -10.80 3.49
C ALA A 78 3.27 -9.45 4.13
N LEU A 79 2.03 -9.26 4.61
CA LEU A 79 1.63 -8.06 5.32
C LEU A 79 2.50 -7.83 6.56
N LEU A 80 2.72 -8.85 7.36
CA LEU A 80 3.53 -8.74 8.58
C LEU A 80 4.99 -8.38 8.28
N ARG A 81 5.49 -8.77 7.12
CA ARG A 81 6.84 -8.39 6.69
C ARG A 81 6.88 -6.97 6.13
N PHE A 82 5.80 -6.52 5.51
CA PHE A 82 5.74 -5.22 4.85
C PHE A 82 5.56 -4.06 5.83
N LEU A 83 4.60 -4.17 6.76
CA LEU A 83 4.23 -3.06 7.64
C LEU A 83 5.39 -2.44 8.43
N PRO A 84 6.31 -3.22 9.03
CA PRO A 84 7.40 -2.62 9.78
C PRO A 84 8.33 -1.74 8.93
N ARG A 85 8.34 -1.93 7.62
CA ARG A 85 9.19 -1.16 6.71
C ARG A 85 8.64 0.23 6.42
N THR A 86 7.37 0.48 6.75
CA THR A 86 6.67 1.72 6.42
C THR A 86 6.34 2.58 7.64
N SER A 87 6.44 2.02 8.85
CA SER A 87 5.80 2.60 10.03
C SER A 87 6.75 3.11 11.11
N SER A 88 8.02 3.32 10.82
CA SER A 88 8.96 3.82 11.81
C SER A 88 9.78 4.98 11.25
N ALA A 89 10.49 5.69 12.16
CA ALA A 89 11.42 6.73 11.75
C ALA A 89 12.56 6.18 10.88
N HIS A 90 12.79 4.88 10.94
CA HIS A 90 13.80 4.19 10.14
C HIS A 90 13.19 3.39 8.99
N ALA A 91 11.98 3.74 8.59
CA ALA A 91 11.29 3.05 7.52
C ALA A 91 12.11 3.12 6.22
N SER A 92 12.28 1.97 5.58
CA SER A 92 13.00 1.88 4.30
C SER A 92 12.09 2.24 3.12
N LEU A 93 10.77 2.30 3.35
CA LEU A 93 9.77 2.59 2.32
C LEU A 93 8.90 3.77 2.75
N ARG A 94 8.62 4.65 1.80
CA ARG A 94 7.65 5.71 1.98
C ARG A 94 6.37 5.33 1.24
N VAL A 95 5.28 5.20 2.00
CA VAL A 95 3.99 4.83 1.42
C VAL A 95 3.56 5.81 0.33
N ALA A 96 3.89 7.10 0.49
CA ALA A 96 3.59 8.12 -0.51
C ALA A 96 4.14 7.77 -1.91
N ASP A 97 5.28 7.08 -1.97
CA ASP A 97 5.90 6.69 -3.24
C ASP A 97 5.21 5.50 -3.90
N LEU A 98 4.37 4.79 -3.16
CA LEU A 98 3.68 3.58 -3.62
C LEU A 98 2.23 3.83 -4.02
N LEU A 99 1.65 4.94 -3.56
CA LEU A 99 0.26 5.27 -3.81
C LEU A 99 0.03 5.70 -5.26
N PRO A 100 -1.17 5.44 -5.82
CA PRO A 100 -1.53 5.98 -7.12
C PRO A 100 -1.67 7.50 -7.06
N ASN A 101 -1.34 8.14 -8.14
CA ASN A 101 -1.46 9.60 -8.27
C ASN A 101 -2.89 10.02 -8.59
#